data_21352afc78183aeca6a8e2b374995f46
#
_entry.id   21352afc78183aeca6a8e2b374995f46
#
_cell.length_a   1.000
_cell.length_b   1.000
_cell.length_c   1.000
_cell.angle_alpha   90.00
_cell.angle_beta   90.00
_cell.angle_gamma   90.00
#
_symmetry.space_group_name_H-M   'P 1'
#
loop_
_entity.id
_entity.type
_entity.pdbx_description
1 polymer ?
#
loop_
_entity_poly.entity_id
_entity_poly.type
_entity_poly.pdbx_seq_one_letter_code
_entity_poly.pdbx_strand_id
1 'polypeptide(L)'
;MKKQSFTFNLCAASAIVLATSSGQAAAQTPRANGETLGIQNYASTTGNMHAIIAKEKGFCEKYNFKCEIKILNSTSLGLQALVGKTIDITQSGADLVGAAVAAGAEVVIVGTSLPANVLSISVRNDVPVPSRDKGYPGIMNDFKGKRIGVSARGSSSEKHFNAMLKDAGLKPEDVTYVAVGAPSTTYTALAIGKQIDAAIMYQPLTQICQFNKTCETVIDMTIGEGPKSLEATIGANIVFAARKEMVESNPKLMEAFYAAMTDAAAWFHDPKNFDELVKIYTPIISFGDMAGADEMRRNWIKSVIPAYSKDLKVKVSALQEIMDFSLENKIIDVKVEAKRVLWDKAPQTP
;
A
#
# COMPACT_ATOMS: atom_id res chain seq x y z
N MET A 1 -43.10 90.67 33.57
CA MET A 1 -42.60 89.44 34.16
C MET A 1 -42.87 88.31 33.19
N LYS A 2 -41.86 87.90 32.39
CA LYS A 2 -41.93 86.78 31.38
C LYS A 2 -41.11 85.65 31.88
N LYS A 3 -41.73 84.46 32.04
CA LYS A 3 -41.09 83.21 32.32
C LYS A 3 -40.58 82.64 31.00
N GLN A 4 -39.25 82.37 30.89
CA GLN A 4 -38.68 81.61 29.80
C GLN A 4 -38.59 80.18 30.23
N SER A 5 -39.17 79.29 29.40
CA SER A 5 -39.12 77.84 29.53
C SER A 5 -37.95 77.33 28.73
N PHE A 6 -37.01 76.65 29.37
CA PHE A 6 -35.88 75.96 28.72
C PHE A 6 -36.31 74.55 28.42
N THR A 7 -36.32 74.17 27.14
CA THR A 7 -36.55 72.82 26.67
C THR A 7 -35.18 72.13 26.44
N PHE A 8 -34.93 71.05 27.18
CA PHE A 8 -33.77 70.19 26.98
C PHE A 8 -34.07 69.18 25.85
N ASN A 9 -33.31 69.26 24.74
CA ASN A 9 -33.31 68.27 23.69
C ASN A 9 -32.36 67.15 24.08
N LEU A 10 -32.86 65.91 24.34
CA LEU A 10 -32.10 64.68 24.50
C LEU A 10 -31.81 64.15 23.12
N CYS A 11 -30.54 64.19 22.68
CA CYS A 11 -30.05 63.44 21.53
C CYS A 11 -29.84 61.98 21.92
N ALA A 12 -30.72 61.09 21.46
CA ALA A 12 -30.51 59.66 21.56
C ALA A 12 -29.50 59.21 20.48
N ALA A 13 -28.31 58.86 20.92
CA ALA A 13 -27.31 58.23 20.07
C ALA A 13 -27.64 56.74 19.90
N SER A 14 -28.17 56.36 18.74
CA SER A 14 -28.39 54.95 18.37
C SER A 14 -27.03 54.31 18.00
N ALA A 15 -26.47 53.48 18.88
CA ALA A 15 -25.33 52.64 18.57
C ALA A 15 -25.78 51.48 17.67
N ILE A 16 -25.40 51.50 16.41
CA ILE A 16 -25.55 50.36 15.49
C ILE A 16 -24.45 49.37 15.84
N VAL A 17 -24.80 48.27 16.50
CA VAL A 17 -23.93 47.10 16.70
C VAL A 17 -23.92 46.33 15.37
N LEU A 18 -22.86 46.52 14.60
CA LEU A 18 -22.55 45.67 13.48
C LEU A 18 -22.11 44.29 14.04
N ALA A 19 -23.05 43.35 14.08
CA ALA A 19 -22.72 41.93 14.33
C ALA A 19 -22.01 41.40 13.10
N THR A 20 -20.67 41.36 13.15
CA THR A 20 -19.84 40.57 12.20
C THR A 20 -20.07 39.11 12.47
N SER A 21 -21.01 38.48 11.77
CA SER A 21 -21.13 37.03 11.69
C SER A 21 -19.91 36.53 10.94
N SER A 22 -18.86 36.12 11.67
CA SER A 22 -17.79 35.27 11.16
C SER A 22 -18.41 33.93 10.84
N GLY A 23 -18.97 33.81 9.64
CA GLY A 23 -19.36 32.51 9.08
C GLY A 23 -18.12 31.68 8.93
N GLN A 24 -17.86 30.76 9.88
CA GLN A 24 -16.99 29.65 9.63
C GLN A 24 -17.56 28.89 8.43
N ALA A 25 -16.93 29.05 7.28
CA ALA A 25 -17.21 28.22 6.12
C ALA A 25 -16.91 26.77 6.56
N ALA A 26 -17.95 26.02 6.88
CA ALA A 26 -17.81 24.58 7.08
C ALA A 26 -17.18 24.04 5.79
N ALA A 27 -16.00 23.45 5.91
CA ALA A 27 -15.34 22.80 4.77
C ALA A 27 -16.34 21.83 4.15
N GLN A 28 -16.72 22.09 2.90
CA GLN A 28 -17.66 21.23 2.20
C GLN A 28 -17.04 19.83 2.10
N THR A 29 -17.81 18.81 2.49
CA THR A 29 -17.41 17.41 2.31
C THR A 29 -17.07 17.19 0.83
N PRO A 30 -15.86 16.72 0.48
CA PRO A 30 -15.49 16.50 -0.91
C PRO A 30 -16.44 15.50 -1.56
N ARG A 31 -16.89 15.77 -2.78
CA ARG A 31 -17.80 14.91 -3.53
C ARG A 31 -17.39 14.85 -5.00
N ALA A 32 -17.31 13.64 -5.51
CA ALA A 32 -17.15 13.36 -6.94
C ALA A 32 -18.49 13.53 -7.69
N ASN A 33 -18.53 13.19 -8.99
CA ASN A 33 -19.69 13.39 -9.85
C ASN A 33 -20.37 12.06 -10.25
N GLY A 34 -20.18 10.98 -9.47
CA GLY A 34 -20.77 9.67 -9.73
C GLY A 34 -19.88 8.73 -10.55
N GLU A 35 -18.59 9.05 -10.69
CA GLU A 35 -17.61 8.25 -11.43
C GLU A 35 -17.45 6.86 -10.80
N THR A 36 -17.00 5.90 -11.59
CA THR A 36 -16.55 4.59 -11.12
C THR A 36 -15.03 4.51 -11.22
N LEU A 37 -14.36 4.16 -10.11
CA LEU A 37 -12.93 3.89 -10.07
C LEU A 37 -12.68 2.38 -10.03
N GLY A 38 -11.99 1.88 -11.04
CA GLY A 38 -11.42 0.53 -11.04
C GLY A 38 -10.15 0.51 -10.17
N ILE A 39 -10.20 -0.22 -9.05
CA ILE A 39 -9.12 -0.24 -8.04
C ILE A 39 -8.55 -1.63 -7.90
N GLN A 40 -7.22 -1.76 -8.00
CA GLN A 40 -6.55 -3.06 -7.81
C GLN A 40 -6.68 -3.57 -6.38
N ASN A 41 -6.91 -4.87 -6.26
CA ASN A 41 -6.69 -5.66 -5.05
C ASN A 41 -5.98 -6.98 -5.39
N TYR A 42 -5.50 -7.67 -4.38
CA TYR A 42 -4.80 -8.95 -4.47
C TYR A 42 -5.66 -10.06 -3.88
N ALA A 43 -5.65 -11.25 -4.49
CA ALA A 43 -6.42 -12.39 -3.99
C ALA A 43 -5.81 -12.96 -2.68
N SER A 44 -6.68 -13.48 -1.84
CA SER A 44 -6.33 -14.25 -0.63
C SER A 44 -5.40 -13.52 0.35
N THR A 45 -5.51 -12.19 0.42
CA THR A 45 -4.72 -11.35 1.34
C THR A 45 -5.56 -10.15 1.81
N THR A 46 -5.08 -9.44 2.82
CA THR A 46 -5.66 -8.14 3.20
C THR A 46 -5.44 -7.06 2.13
N GLY A 47 -4.41 -7.24 1.28
CA GLY A 47 -4.15 -6.48 0.06
C GLY A 47 -4.42 -4.99 0.17
N ASN A 48 -5.38 -4.49 -0.58
CA ASN A 48 -5.83 -3.11 -0.53
C ASN A 48 -6.96 -2.93 0.51
N MET A 49 -6.63 -2.97 1.82
CA MET A 49 -7.61 -2.87 2.90
C MET A 49 -8.41 -1.56 2.83
N HIS A 50 -7.77 -0.45 2.48
CA HIS A 50 -8.45 0.84 2.31
C HIS A 50 -9.62 0.74 1.31
N ALA A 51 -9.35 0.21 0.11
CA ALA A 51 -10.37 0.15 -0.94
C ALA A 51 -11.46 -0.90 -0.64
N ILE A 52 -11.09 -2.05 -0.07
CA ILE A 52 -12.07 -3.07 0.33
C ILE A 52 -13.02 -2.50 1.38
N ILE A 53 -12.49 -1.89 2.44
CA ILE A 53 -13.33 -1.33 3.50
C ILE A 53 -14.10 -0.11 3.01
N ALA A 54 -13.52 0.76 2.18
CA ALA A 54 -14.25 1.87 1.59
C ALA A 54 -15.47 1.41 0.80
N LYS A 55 -15.34 0.33 0.03
CA LYS A 55 -16.44 -0.28 -0.71
C LYS A 55 -17.47 -0.92 0.22
N GLU A 56 -17.04 -1.83 1.11
CA GLU A 56 -17.94 -2.62 1.96
C GLU A 56 -18.70 -1.78 2.99
N LYS A 57 -18.12 -0.64 3.40
CA LYS A 57 -18.76 0.31 4.34
C LYS A 57 -19.48 1.47 3.65
N GLY A 58 -19.54 1.48 2.32
CA GLY A 58 -20.22 2.53 1.56
C GLY A 58 -19.51 3.89 1.61
N PHE A 59 -18.20 3.95 1.92
CA PHE A 59 -17.48 5.23 1.96
C PHE A 59 -17.24 5.79 0.55
N CYS A 60 -17.13 4.93 -0.48
CA CYS A 60 -17.07 5.39 -1.86
C CYS A 60 -18.36 6.15 -2.24
N GLU A 61 -19.51 5.55 -1.97
CA GLU A 61 -20.84 6.13 -2.23
C GLU A 61 -21.12 7.37 -1.40
N LYS A 62 -20.64 7.41 -0.14
CA LYS A 62 -20.72 8.60 0.73
C LYS A 62 -20.11 9.83 0.05
N TYR A 63 -19.03 9.64 -0.70
CA TYR A 63 -18.31 10.68 -1.43
C TYR A 63 -18.69 10.77 -2.93
N ASN A 64 -19.82 10.12 -3.32
CA ASN A 64 -20.43 10.17 -4.64
C ASN A 64 -19.56 9.61 -5.77
N PHE A 65 -18.86 8.49 -5.53
CA PHE A 65 -18.23 7.66 -6.56
C PHE A 65 -18.42 6.19 -6.23
N LYS A 66 -18.07 5.29 -7.16
CA LYS A 66 -18.15 3.83 -6.97
C LYS A 66 -16.76 3.21 -6.96
N CYS A 67 -16.51 2.30 -6.03
CA CYS A 67 -15.30 1.49 -6.00
C CYS A 67 -15.54 0.13 -6.68
N GLU A 68 -14.92 -0.10 -7.82
CA GLU A 68 -14.91 -1.40 -8.50
C GLU A 68 -13.57 -2.10 -8.24
N ILE A 69 -13.61 -3.21 -7.47
CA ILE A 69 -12.40 -3.94 -7.11
C ILE A 69 -12.02 -4.91 -8.22
N LYS A 70 -10.77 -4.83 -8.69
CA LYS A 70 -10.19 -5.71 -9.71
C LYS A 70 -9.05 -6.53 -9.11
N ILE A 71 -9.12 -7.84 -9.20
CA ILE A 71 -8.09 -8.74 -8.66
C ILE A 71 -6.96 -8.91 -9.67
N LEU A 72 -5.78 -8.40 -9.31
CA LEU A 72 -4.54 -8.48 -10.09
C LEU A 72 -3.40 -8.84 -9.14
N ASN A 73 -2.89 -10.05 -9.19
CA ASN A 73 -2.06 -10.68 -8.16
C ASN A 73 -0.58 -10.30 -8.19
N SER A 74 -0.21 -9.24 -8.90
CA SER A 74 1.14 -8.69 -8.83
C SER A 74 1.18 -7.19 -9.11
N THR A 75 2.22 -6.54 -8.61
CA THR A 75 2.48 -5.11 -8.85
C THR A 75 2.67 -4.81 -10.33
N SER A 76 3.37 -5.67 -11.08
CA SER A 76 3.58 -5.50 -12.51
C SER A 76 2.28 -5.59 -13.32
N LEU A 77 1.39 -6.55 -13.00
CA LEU A 77 0.08 -6.66 -13.65
C LEU A 77 -0.79 -5.44 -13.35
N GLY A 78 -0.75 -4.92 -12.10
CA GLY A 78 -1.47 -3.71 -11.74
C GLY A 78 -1.02 -2.50 -12.53
N LEU A 79 0.30 -2.28 -12.67
CA LEU A 79 0.84 -1.19 -13.48
C LEU A 79 0.51 -1.32 -14.96
N GLN A 80 0.60 -2.53 -15.54
CA GLN A 80 0.19 -2.77 -16.92
C GLN A 80 -1.30 -2.45 -17.14
N ALA A 81 -2.16 -2.88 -16.22
CA ALA A 81 -3.59 -2.60 -16.26
C ALA A 81 -3.89 -1.09 -16.13
N LEU A 82 -3.13 -0.37 -15.27
CA LEU A 82 -3.24 1.08 -15.11
C LEU A 82 -2.86 1.83 -16.40
N VAL A 83 -1.71 1.50 -16.98
CA VAL A 83 -1.25 2.09 -18.25
C VAL A 83 -2.20 1.72 -19.40
N GLY A 84 -2.70 0.48 -19.41
CA GLY A 84 -3.69 -0.01 -20.39
C GLY A 84 -5.12 0.49 -20.14
N LYS A 85 -5.36 1.37 -19.15
CA LYS A 85 -6.66 1.99 -18.83
C LYS A 85 -7.76 1.00 -18.45
N THR A 86 -7.40 -0.21 -17.96
CA THR A 86 -8.37 -1.21 -17.48
C THR A 86 -8.67 -1.08 -16.00
N ILE A 87 -7.84 -0.34 -15.27
CA ILE A 87 -8.08 0.15 -13.91
C ILE A 87 -7.67 1.62 -13.82
N ASP A 88 -8.07 2.29 -12.74
CA ASP A 88 -7.80 3.71 -12.51
C ASP A 88 -6.81 3.94 -11.38
N ILE A 89 -6.81 3.07 -10.38
CA ILE A 89 -5.89 3.11 -9.23
C ILE A 89 -5.22 1.73 -9.10
N THR A 90 -3.90 1.71 -9.11
CA THR A 90 -3.11 0.53 -8.74
C THR A 90 -2.57 0.68 -7.33
N GLN A 91 -2.40 -0.44 -6.62
CA GLN A 91 -1.58 -0.54 -5.42
C GLN A 91 -0.28 -1.26 -5.79
N SER A 92 0.84 -0.57 -5.74
CA SER A 92 2.12 -1.09 -6.25
C SER A 92 3.29 -0.69 -5.36
N GLY A 93 4.41 -1.38 -5.51
CA GLY A 93 5.68 -0.89 -4.99
C GLY A 93 6.07 0.43 -5.66
N ALA A 94 6.54 1.40 -4.89
CA ALA A 94 6.97 2.69 -5.43
C ALA A 94 8.17 2.55 -6.38
N ASP A 95 9.01 1.53 -6.20
CA ASP A 95 10.10 1.13 -7.08
C ASP A 95 9.62 0.86 -8.51
N LEU A 96 8.51 0.14 -8.67
CA LEU A 96 7.94 -0.17 -9.99
C LEU A 96 7.20 1.01 -10.60
N VAL A 97 6.57 1.87 -9.77
CA VAL A 97 6.01 3.13 -10.29
C VAL A 97 7.14 4.01 -10.81
N GLY A 98 8.25 4.14 -10.08
CA GLY A 98 9.46 4.82 -10.54
C GLY A 98 10.01 4.25 -11.84
N ALA A 99 10.05 2.93 -11.97
CA ALA A 99 10.49 2.25 -13.19
C ALA A 99 9.56 2.54 -14.37
N ALA A 100 8.26 2.54 -14.18
CA ALA A 100 7.29 2.89 -15.21
C ALA A 100 7.47 4.34 -15.69
N VAL A 101 7.67 5.30 -14.75
CA VAL A 101 7.93 6.70 -15.07
C VAL A 101 9.28 6.87 -15.78
N ALA A 102 10.32 6.15 -15.36
CA ALA A 102 11.62 6.13 -16.03
C ALA A 102 11.51 5.64 -17.49
N ALA A 103 10.62 4.67 -17.74
CA ALA A 103 10.30 4.15 -19.07
C ALA A 103 9.34 5.04 -19.89
N GLY A 104 8.93 6.20 -19.34
CA GLY A 104 8.08 7.18 -20.03
C GLY A 104 6.58 7.03 -19.78
N ALA A 105 6.15 6.20 -18.83
CA ALA A 105 4.74 6.11 -18.50
C ALA A 105 4.25 7.38 -17.74
N GLU A 106 3.10 7.91 -18.15
CA GLU A 106 2.47 9.07 -17.52
C GLU A 106 1.59 8.63 -16.32
N VAL A 107 2.27 8.14 -15.28
CA VAL A 107 1.65 7.72 -14.01
C VAL A 107 2.27 8.48 -12.84
N VAL A 108 1.49 8.67 -11.78
CA VAL A 108 1.92 9.37 -10.57
C VAL A 108 1.46 8.64 -9.32
N ILE A 109 2.25 8.71 -8.26
CA ILE A 109 1.88 8.26 -6.93
C ILE A 109 0.90 9.27 -6.33
N VAL A 110 -0.20 8.75 -5.80
CA VAL A 110 -1.28 9.57 -5.23
C VAL A 110 -1.47 9.36 -3.72
N GLY A 111 -0.71 8.47 -3.10
CA GLY A 111 -0.76 8.25 -1.65
C GLY A 111 -0.03 6.96 -1.25
N THR A 112 0.23 6.79 0.05
CA THR A 112 0.83 5.59 0.62
C THR A 112 -0.22 4.69 1.24
N SER A 113 -0.24 3.42 0.85
CA SER A 113 -1.10 2.38 1.44
C SER A 113 -0.42 1.67 2.62
N LEU A 114 0.79 1.13 2.37
CA LEU A 114 1.62 0.49 3.40
C LEU A 114 3.00 1.16 3.41
N PRO A 115 3.31 1.91 4.46
CA PRO A 115 4.57 2.65 4.56
C PRO A 115 5.81 1.77 4.58
N ALA A 116 5.76 0.60 5.23
CA ALA A 116 6.88 -0.32 5.38
C ALA A 116 6.91 -1.41 4.29
N ASN A 117 8.03 -2.13 4.20
CA ASN A 117 8.14 -3.29 3.33
C ASN A 117 7.16 -4.39 3.77
N VAL A 118 6.67 -5.18 2.81
CA VAL A 118 5.65 -6.21 3.04
C VAL A 118 6.13 -7.62 2.69
N LEU A 119 7.39 -7.74 2.28
CA LEU A 119 7.97 -9.00 1.78
C LEU A 119 8.69 -9.77 2.89
N SER A 120 8.68 -11.08 2.77
CA SER A 120 9.50 -11.99 3.56
C SER A 120 10.01 -13.14 2.68
N ILE A 121 11.10 -13.78 3.08
CA ILE A 121 11.60 -14.98 2.41
C ILE A 121 11.26 -16.18 3.28
N SER A 122 10.47 -17.10 2.70
CA SER A 122 10.14 -18.38 3.32
C SER A 122 10.78 -19.52 2.56
N VAL A 123 11.28 -20.52 3.28
CA VAL A 123 11.98 -21.70 2.76
C VAL A 123 11.25 -22.96 3.22
N ARG A 124 11.11 -23.95 2.33
CA ARG A 124 10.56 -25.25 2.69
C ARG A 124 11.49 -25.98 3.68
N ASN A 125 10.92 -26.63 4.71
CA ASN A 125 11.68 -27.20 5.82
C ASN A 125 12.70 -28.30 5.42
N ASP A 126 12.52 -28.96 4.27
CA ASP A 126 13.46 -29.97 3.76
C ASP A 126 14.58 -29.38 2.87
N VAL A 127 14.61 -28.05 2.71
CA VAL A 127 15.68 -27.35 1.98
C VAL A 127 16.72 -26.86 2.98
N PRO A 128 17.97 -27.30 2.88
CA PRO A 128 19.01 -26.84 3.80
C PRO A 128 19.31 -25.36 3.68
N VAL A 129 19.45 -24.69 4.83
CA VAL A 129 19.88 -23.29 4.95
C VAL A 129 21.06 -23.22 5.95
N PRO A 130 22.25 -23.74 5.59
CA PRO A 130 23.38 -23.86 6.52
C PRO A 130 23.97 -22.53 6.96
N SER A 131 23.70 -21.44 6.23
CA SER A 131 24.16 -20.08 6.57
C SER A 131 23.15 -19.29 7.38
N ARG A 132 22.09 -19.92 7.92
CA ARG A 132 21.01 -19.22 8.66
C ARG A 132 21.57 -18.33 9.77
N ASP A 133 22.48 -18.87 10.59
CA ASP A 133 23.07 -18.16 11.73
C ASP A 133 23.97 -16.98 11.32
N LYS A 134 24.36 -16.90 10.06
CA LYS A 134 25.14 -15.77 9.53
C LYS A 134 24.26 -14.54 9.28
N GLY A 135 22.93 -14.73 9.25
CA GLY A 135 22.00 -13.67 8.91
C GLY A 135 22.20 -13.09 7.50
N TYR A 136 21.55 -11.97 7.25
CA TYR A 136 21.70 -11.23 5.99
C TYR A 136 23.04 -10.45 5.96
N PRO A 137 23.80 -10.40 4.83
CA PRO A 137 23.51 -11.04 3.54
C PRO A 137 24.04 -12.48 3.42
N GLY A 138 24.69 -13.03 4.43
CA GLY A 138 25.36 -14.34 4.38
C GLY A 138 24.45 -15.49 4.00
N ILE A 139 23.22 -15.49 4.50
CA ILE A 139 22.19 -16.50 4.23
C ILE A 139 21.80 -16.58 2.74
N MET A 140 21.97 -15.48 1.98
CA MET A 140 21.61 -15.44 0.55
C MET A 140 22.43 -16.45 -0.30
N ASN A 141 23.63 -16.85 0.19
CA ASN A 141 24.45 -17.86 -0.50
C ASN A 141 23.79 -19.24 -0.56
N ASP A 142 22.87 -19.54 0.37
CA ASP A 142 22.17 -20.82 0.41
C ASP A 142 21.10 -20.94 -0.69
N PHE A 143 20.76 -19.82 -1.35
CA PHE A 143 19.80 -19.81 -2.47
C PHE A 143 20.44 -20.09 -3.83
N LYS A 144 21.78 -20.17 -3.93
CA LYS A 144 22.43 -20.49 -5.20
C LYS A 144 21.97 -21.85 -5.73
N GLY A 145 21.55 -21.86 -7.01
CA GLY A 145 21.00 -23.04 -7.69
C GLY A 145 19.55 -23.38 -7.28
N LYS A 146 18.90 -22.60 -6.44
CA LYS A 146 17.53 -22.84 -5.96
C LYS A 146 16.48 -22.25 -6.89
N ARG A 147 15.27 -22.82 -6.82
CA ARG A 147 14.06 -22.32 -7.48
C ARG A 147 13.35 -21.36 -6.52
N ILE A 148 13.25 -20.11 -6.92
CA ILE A 148 12.71 -19.03 -6.08
C ILE A 148 11.34 -18.60 -6.62
N GLY A 149 10.31 -18.75 -5.80
CA GLY A 149 8.97 -18.28 -6.10
C GLY A 149 8.87 -16.75 -5.95
N VAL A 150 8.30 -16.10 -6.95
CA VAL A 150 7.98 -14.67 -6.98
C VAL A 150 6.52 -14.48 -7.42
N SER A 151 5.88 -13.38 -7.04
CA SER A 151 4.47 -13.14 -7.41
C SER A 151 4.26 -13.11 -8.93
N ALA A 152 5.17 -12.49 -9.66
CA ALA A 152 5.27 -12.52 -11.12
C ALA A 152 6.69 -12.17 -11.54
N ARG A 153 7.08 -12.49 -12.77
CA ARG A 153 8.34 -12.01 -13.35
C ARG A 153 8.28 -10.49 -13.50
N GLY A 154 9.38 -9.82 -13.15
CA GLY A 154 9.48 -8.35 -13.16
C GLY A 154 8.72 -7.64 -12.03
N SER A 155 8.19 -8.36 -11.03
CA SER A 155 7.54 -7.78 -9.86
C SER A 155 8.55 -7.22 -8.85
N SER A 156 8.10 -6.39 -7.89
CA SER A 156 8.96 -5.91 -6.79
C SER A 156 9.60 -7.07 -6.02
N SER A 157 8.91 -8.20 -5.83
CA SER A 157 9.49 -9.36 -5.14
C SER A 157 10.73 -9.90 -5.86
N GLU A 158 10.69 -10.04 -7.21
CA GLU A 158 11.88 -10.44 -7.98
C GLU A 158 12.99 -9.38 -7.90
N LYS A 159 12.65 -8.10 -8.02
CA LYS A 159 13.62 -7.01 -7.98
C LYS A 159 14.34 -6.90 -6.63
N HIS A 160 13.59 -7.00 -5.54
CA HIS A 160 14.17 -7.02 -4.20
C HIS A 160 15.06 -8.25 -3.98
N PHE A 161 14.64 -9.43 -4.43
CA PHE A 161 15.49 -10.64 -4.31
C PHE A 161 16.80 -10.48 -5.10
N ASN A 162 16.75 -9.87 -6.29
CA ASN A 162 17.95 -9.57 -7.08
C ASN A 162 18.91 -8.62 -6.34
N ALA A 163 18.38 -7.58 -5.70
CA ALA A 163 19.17 -6.66 -4.87
C ALA A 163 19.84 -7.43 -3.71
N MET A 164 19.11 -8.33 -3.07
CA MET A 164 19.64 -9.15 -1.97
C MET A 164 20.71 -10.15 -2.44
N LEU A 165 20.56 -10.74 -3.62
CA LEU A 165 21.60 -11.57 -4.25
C LEU A 165 22.87 -10.77 -4.51
N LYS A 166 22.73 -9.55 -5.05
CA LYS A 166 23.85 -8.63 -5.31
C LYS A 166 24.63 -8.32 -4.03
N ASP A 167 23.95 -8.06 -2.91
CA ASP A 167 24.59 -7.79 -1.60
C ASP A 167 25.42 -8.99 -1.11
N ALA A 168 25.06 -10.21 -1.51
CA ALA A 168 25.82 -11.44 -1.23
C ALA A 168 26.86 -11.77 -2.31
N GLY A 169 27.07 -10.89 -3.31
CA GLY A 169 27.99 -11.12 -4.43
C GLY A 169 27.49 -12.13 -5.47
N LEU A 170 26.20 -12.45 -5.45
CA LEU A 170 25.53 -13.35 -6.39
C LEU A 170 24.85 -12.56 -7.51
N LYS A 171 24.42 -13.27 -8.56
CA LYS A 171 23.74 -12.73 -9.72
C LYS A 171 22.33 -13.31 -9.83
N PRO A 172 21.39 -12.63 -10.54
CA PRO A 172 20.06 -13.18 -10.80
C PRO A 172 20.07 -14.58 -11.45
N GLU A 173 21.09 -14.87 -12.27
CA GLU A 173 21.26 -16.16 -12.97
C GLU A 173 21.72 -17.29 -12.05
N ASP A 174 22.16 -16.97 -10.84
CA ASP A 174 22.51 -17.98 -9.83
C ASP A 174 21.28 -18.69 -9.23
N VAL A 175 20.06 -18.22 -9.53
CA VAL A 175 18.80 -18.82 -9.11
C VAL A 175 17.84 -19.02 -10.29
N THR A 176 16.81 -19.83 -10.11
CA THR A 176 15.72 -19.99 -11.10
C THR A 176 14.44 -19.37 -10.56
N TYR A 177 13.94 -18.33 -11.21
CA TYR A 177 12.68 -17.70 -10.80
C TYR A 177 11.46 -18.41 -11.37
N VAL A 178 10.47 -18.63 -10.52
CA VAL A 178 9.15 -19.22 -10.87
C VAL A 178 8.06 -18.25 -10.46
N ALA A 179 7.20 -17.87 -11.41
CA ALA A 179 6.02 -17.05 -11.12
C ALA A 179 4.95 -17.92 -10.44
N VAL A 180 4.59 -17.61 -9.20
CA VAL A 180 3.70 -18.44 -8.37
C VAL A 180 2.41 -17.73 -7.95
N GLY A 181 2.23 -16.46 -8.30
CA GLY A 181 1.01 -15.70 -8.07
C GLY A 181 0.83 -15.21 -6.65
N ALA A 182 -0.31 -15.53 -6.04
CA ALA A 182 -0.70 -15.09 -4.70
C ALA A 182 -0.11 -15.98 -3.58
N PRO A 183 -0.13 -15.56 -2.30
CA PRO A 183 0.42 -16.35 -1.19
C PRO A 183 -0.12 -17.78 -1.07
N SER A 184 -1.41 -18.01 -1.36
CA SER A 184 -2.02 -19.36 -1.34
C SER A 184 -1.45 -20.27 -2.42
N THR A 185 -1.32 -19.79 -3.65
CA THR A 185 -0.70 -20.54 -4.76
C THR A 185 0.81 -20.71 -4.54
N THR A 186 1.46 -19.72 -3.94
CA THR A 186 2.86 -19.82 -3.51
C THR A 186 3.05 -20.93 -2.49
N TYR A 187 2.20 -21.00 -1.47
CA TYR A 187 2.23 -22.08 -0.49
C TYR A 187 2.04 -23.45 -1.13
N THR A 188 1.09 -23.58 -2.06
CA THR A 188 0.89 -24.83 -2.82
C THR A 188 2.14 -25.22 -3.60
N ALA A 189 2.78 -24.28 -4.30
CA ALA A 189 4.02 -24.53 -5.06
C ALA A 189 5.21 -24.87 -4.15
N LEU A 190 5.30 -24.22 -2.97
CA LEU A 190 6.40 -24.37 -2.02
C LEU A 190 6.27 -25.68 -1.23
N ALA A 191 5.19 -25.87 -0.50
CA ALA A 191 5.05 -26.90 0.52
C ALA A 191 4.41 -28.19 0.00
N ILE A 192 3.44 -28.10 -0.92
CA ILE A 192 2.68 -29.25 -1.41
C ILE A 192 3.30 -29.80 -2.69
N GLY A 193 3.40 -28.97 -3.72
CA GLY A 193 3.90 -29.39 -5.05
C GLY A 193 5.44 -29.43 -5.15
N LYS A 194 6.16 -28.86 -4.18
CA LYS A 194 7.64 -28.78 -4.17
C LYS A 194 8.23 -28.28 -5.49
N GLN A 195 7.51 -27.37 -6.14
CA GLN A 195 7.90 -26.78 -7.42
C GLN A 195 8.99 -25.70 -7.24
N ILE A 196 9.03 -25.09 -6.05
CA ILE A 196 10.01 -24.09 -5.63
C ILE A 196 10.66 -24.51 -4.30
N ASP A 197 11.83 -23.98 -4.02
CA ASP A 197 12.61 -24.30 -2.82
C ASP A 197 12.47 -23.22 -1.75
N ALA A 198 12.32 -21.98 -2.20
CA ALA A 198 12.04 -20.80 -1.38
C ALA A 198 11.12 -19.83 -2.13
N ALA A 199 10.54 -18.89 -1.42
CA ALA A 199 9.74 -17.82 -2.03
C ALA A 199 9.99 -16.49 -1.32
N ILE A 200 10.12 -15.41 -2.10
CA ILE A 200 9.96 -14.04 -1.60
C ILE A 200 8.55 -13.57 -1.88
N MET A 201 7.77 -13.35 -0.82
CA MET A 201 6.35 -13.12 -0.93
C MET A 201 5.84 -12.20 0.18
N TYR A 202 4.72 -11.55 -0.10
CA TYR A 202 3.97 -10.79 0.89
C TYR A 202 3.05 -11.69 1.74
N GLN A 203 2.57 -11.14 2.84
CA GLN A 203 1.69 -11.85 3.76
C GLN A 203 0.35 -12.28 3.09
N PRO A 204 -0.23 -13.45 3.45
CA PRO A 204 0.03 -14.26 4.64
C PRO A 204 0.92 -15.50 4.45
N LEU A 205 1.86 -15.55 3.50
CA LEU A 205 2.66 -16.75 3.30
C LEU A 205 3.36 -17.21 4.60
N THR A 206 3.97 -16.27 5.32
CA THR A 206 4.63 -16.56 6.61
C THR A 206 3.68 -17.24 7.60
N GLN A 207 2.46 -16.72 7.77
CA GLN A 207 1.47 -17.27 8.69
C GLN A 207 1.01 -18.67 8.27
N ILE A 208 0.82 -18.88 6.95
CA ILE A 208 0.46 -20.20 6.42
C ILE A 208 1.59 -21.20 6.68
N CYS A 209 2.84 -20.80 6.46
CA CYS A 209 4.01 -21.64 6.73
C CYS A 209 4.12 -22.02 8.21
N GLN A 210 4.02 -21.05 9.11
CA GLN A 210 4.10 -21.24 10.55
C GLN A 210 2.99 -22.15 11.07
N PHE A 211 1.76 -21.92 10.62
CA PHE A 211 0.60 -22.71 11.03
C PHE A 211 0.74 -24.17 10.64
N ASN A 212 1.12 -24.43 9.38
CA ASN A 212 1.25 -25.79 8.85
C ASN A 212 2.59 -26.46 9.20
N LYS A 213 3.56 -25.72 9.73
CA LYS A 213 4.91 -26.23 10.06
C LYS A 213 5.61 -26.93 8.88
N THR A 214 5.39 -26.42 7.66
CA THR A 214 5.91 -27.01 6.41
C THR A 214 7.00 -26.18 5.74
N CYS A 215 7.06 -24.92 6.09
CA CYS A 215 8.06 -23.94 5.68
C CYS A 215 8.30 -22.93 6.81
N GLU A 216 9.41 -22.25 6.76
CA GLU A 216 9.81 -21.26 7.76
C GLU A 216 10.25 -19.96 7.09
N THR A 217 10.04 -18.85 7.77
CA THR A 217 10.55 -17.54 7.35
C THR A 217 12.00 -17.42 7.82
N VAL A 218 12.89 -17.08 6.90
CA VAL A 218 14.33 -16.94 7.13
C VAL A 218 14.82 -15.51 7.03
N ILE A 219 14.06 -14.62 6.37
CA ILE A 219 14.24 -13.16 6.36
C ILE A 219 12.86 -12.54 6.36
N ASP A 220 12.60 -11.64 7.30
CA ASP A 220 11.34 -10.89 7.39
C ASP A 220 11.59 -9.38 7.29
N MET A 221 11.41 -8.83 6.08
CA MET A 221 11.59 -7.39 5.84
C MET A 221 10.49 -6.54 6.47
N THR A 222 9.38 -7.15 6.91
CA THR A 222 8.31 -6.40 7.60
C THR A 222 8.73 -5.93 8.99
N ILE A 223 9.74 -6.57 9.57
CA ILE A 223 10.33 -6.22 10.88
C ILE A 223 11.76 -5.68 10.76
N GLY A 224 12.18 -5.29 9.55
CA GLY A 224 13.47 -4.65 9.31
C GLY A 224 14.65 -5.62 9.04
N GLU A 225 14.40 -6.91 8.86
CA GLU A 225 15.46 -7.81 8.39
C GLU A 225 15.74 -7.61 6.89
N GLY A 226 16.98 -7.83 6.47
CA GLY A 226 17.39 -7.69 5.07
C GLY A 226 18.27 -6.47 4.81
N PRO A 227 18.22 -5.88 3.60
CA PRO A 227 19.07 -4.73 3.24
C PRO A 227 18.79 -3.50 4.12
N LYS A 228 19.82 -2.92 4.74
CA LYS A 228 19.69 -1.69 5.54
C LYS A 228 19.16 -0.50 4.74
N SER A 229 19.45 -0.45 3.45
CA SER A 229 18.91 0.57 2.53
C SER A 229 17.38 0.59 2.50
N LEU A 230 16.71 -0.52 2.84
CA LEU A 230 15.25 -0.57 2.90
C LEU A 230 14.65 0.09 4.16
N GLU A 231 15.44 0.32 5.23
CA GLU A 231 14.95 1.06 6.42
C GLU A 231 14.63 2.52 6.06
N ALA A 232 15.47 3.16 5.25
CA ALA A 232 15.29 4.54 4.81
C ALA A 232 14.05 4.72 3.91
N THR A 233 13.53 3.63 3.32
CA THR A 233 12.35 3.63 2.45
C THR A 233 11.02 3.63 3.21
N ILE A 234 11.03 3.53 4.54
CA ILE A 234 9.81 3.52 5.36
C ILE A 234 9.09 4.87 5.24
N GLY A 235 7.86 4.81 4.76
CA GLY A 235 7.01 5.96 4.49
C GLY A 235 6.45 6.04 3.06
N ALA A 236 6.96 5.21 2.14
CA ALA A 236 6.54 5.24 0.74
C ALA A 236 6.61 3.86 0.03
N ASN A 237 6.62 2.74 0.76
CA ASN A 237 6.94 1.44 0.17
C ASN A 237 5.87 0.92 -0.79
N ILE A 238 4.62 0.76 -0.30
CA ILE A 238 3.48 0.39 -1.14
C ILE A 238 2.55 1.59 -1.26
N VAL A 239 2.36 2.02 -2.49
CA VAL A 239 1.68 3.26 -2.83
C VAL A 239 0.44 3.02 -3.69
N PHE A 240 -0.47 3.96 -3.66
CA PHE A 240 -1.48 4.12 -4.69
C PHE A 240 -0.89 4.94 -5.83
N ALA A 241 -1.08 4.47 -7.06
CA ALA A 241 -0.71 5.22 -8.24
C ALA A 241 -1.87 5.27 -9.24
N ALA A 242 -1.90 6.36 -10.00
CA ALA A 242 -2.92 6.67 -10.99
C ALA A 242 -2.29 7.23 -12.26
N ARG A 243 -3.04 7.28 -13.35
CA ARG A 243 -2.61 8.00 -14.54
C ARG A 243 -2.62 9.51 -14.28
N LYS A 244 -1.58 10.20 -14.71
CA LYS A 244 -1.42 11.65 -14.54
C LYS A 244 -2.60 12.42 -15.14
N GLU A 245 -3.00 12.10 -16.37
CA GLU A 245 -4.15 12.72 -17.04
C GLU A 245 -5.45 12.61 -16.21
N MET A 246 -5.67 11.49 -15.54
CA MET A 246 -6.88 11.25 -14.73
C MET A 246 -6.91 12.13 -13.49
N VAL A 247 -5.80 12.22 -12.76
CA VAL A 247 -5.74 13.01 -11.51
C VAL A 247 -5.79 14.52 -11.79
N GLU A 248 -5.22 14.97 -12.90
CA GLU A 248 -5.22 16.36 -13.30
C GLU A 248 -6.60 16.83 -13.80
N SER A 249 -7.32 15.97 -14.53
CA SER A 249 -8.66 16.29 -15.06
C SER A 249 -9.78 16.12 -14.02
N ASN A 250 -9.56 15.33 -12.95
CA ASN A 250 -10.60 15.02 -11.95
C ASN A 250 -10.15 15.28 -10.50
N PRO A 251 -9.74 16.51 -10.13
CA PRO A 251 -9.24 16.78 -8.79
C PRO A 251 -10.28 16.52 -7.69
N LYS A 252 -11.56 16.77 -7.95
CA LYS A 252 -12.66 16.47 -7.02
C LYS A 252 -12.83 14.99 -6.75
N LEU A 253 -12.64 14.15 -7.77
CA LEU A 253 -12.65 12.70 -7.62
C LEU A 253 -11.48 12.24 -6.72
N MET A 254 -10.30 12.84 -6.87
CA MET A 254 -9.15 12.53 -6.02
C MET A 254 -9.37 12.97 -4.57
N GLU A 255 -9.95 14.13 -4.32
CA GLU A 255 -10.34 14.57 -2.98
C GLU A 255 -11.36 13.62 -2.35
N ALA A 256 -12.35 13.17 -3.11
CA ALA A 256 -13.33 12.17 -2.69
C ALA A 256 -12.68 10.80 -2.40
N PHE A 257 -11.74 10.37 -3.25
CA PHE A 257 -10.95 9.16 -3.04
C PHE A 257 -10.17 9.22 -1.71
N TYR A 258 -9.44 10.31 -1.46
CA TYR A 258 -8.69 10.46 -0.20
C TYR A 258 -9.60 10.41 1.02
N ALA A 259 -10.75 11.11 0.96
CA ALA A 259 -11.71 11.11 2.06
C ALA A 259 -12.26 9.70 2.32
N ALA A 260 -12.63 8.95 1.28
CA ALA A 260 -13.14 7.59 1.40
C ALA A 260 -12.08 6.62 1.96
N MET A 261 -10.83 6.71 1.49
CA MET A 261 -9.73 5.84 1.98
C MET A 261 -9.34 6.20 3.41
N THR A 262 -9.39 7.47 3.81
CA THR A 262 -9.13 7.93 5.18
C THR A 262 -10.24 7.49 6.14
N ASP A 263 -11.50 7.58 5.73
CA ASP A 263 -12.63 7.05 6.52
C ASP A 263 -12.49 5.53 6.70
N ALA A 264 -12.13 4.82 5.65
CA ALA A 264 -11.85 3.39 5.72
C ALA A 264 -10.71 3.08 6.71
N ALA A 265 -9.61 3.85 6.65
CA ALA A 265 -8.49 3.71 7.58
C ALA A 265 -8.94 3.96 9.02
N ALA A 266 -9.68 5.02 9.29
CA ALA A 266 -10.22 5.31 10.61
C ALA A 266 -11.10 4.16 11.12
N TRP A 267 -11.91 3.59 10.23
CA TRP A 267 -12.83 2.49 10.59
C TRP A 267 -12.08 1.21 10.94
N PHE A 268 -11.15 0.74 10.09
CA PHE A 268 -10.46 -0.53 10.36
C PHE A 268 -9.38 -0.44 11.45
N HIS A 269 -8.92 0.76 11.80
CA HIS A 269 -8.04 0.97 12.96
C HIS A 269 -8.79 1.07 14.30
N ASP A 270 -10.11 1.26 14.29
CA ASP A 270 -10.91 1.25 15.53
C ASP A 270 -11.11 -0.21 16.00
N PRO A 271 -10.59 -0.58 17.20
CA PRO A 271 -10.71 -1.94 17.70
C PRO A 271 -12.16 -2.43 17.84
N LYS A 272 -13.14 -1.52 17.94
CA LYS A 272 -14.57 -1.86 18.02
C LYS A 272 -15.07 -2.52 16.73
N ASN A 273 -14.45 -2.26 15.61
CA ASN A 273 -14.84 -2.78 14.30
C ASN A 273 -14.13 -4.10 13.94
N PHE A 274 -13.25 -4.61 14.80
CA PHE A 274 -12.38 -5.75 14.49
C PHE A 274 -13.16 -7.01 14.10
N ASP A 275 -14.24 -7.35 14.81
CA ASP A 275 -15.03 -8.55 14.51
C ASP A 275 -15.76 -8.43 13.17
N GLU A 276 -16.24 -7.23 12.83
CA GLU A 276 -16.84 -6.97 11.51
C GLU A 276 -15.80 -6.99 10.41
N LEU A 277 -14.60 -6.43 10.66
CA LEU A 277 -13.48 -6.50 9.72
C LEU A 277 -13.12 -7.95 9.38
N VAL A 278 -13.05 -8.82 10.40
CA VAL A 278 -12.80 -10.27 10.18
C VAL A 278 -13.90 -10.89 9.33
N LYS A 279 -15.18 -10.57 9.57
CA LYS A 279 -16.31 -11.06 8.75
C LYS A 279 -16.18 -10.64 7.29
N ILE A 280 -15.83 -9.38 7.02
CA ILE A 280 -15.60 -8.87 5.65
C ILE A 280 -14.49 -9.67 4.95
N TYR A 281 -13.42 -10.00 5.68
CA TYR A 281 -12.28 -10.71 5.10
C TYR A 281 -12.45 -12.23 5.05
N THR A 282 -13.41 -12.82 5.74
CA THR A 282 -13.63 -14.29 5.74
C THR A 282 -13.80 -14.88 4.34
N PRO A 283 -14.60 -14.30 3.42
CA PRO A 283 -14.70 -14.80 2.05
C PRO A 283 -13.49 -14.48 1.17
N ILE A 284 -12.70 -13.45 1.53
CA ILE A 284 -11.54 -13.01 0.75
C ILE A 284 -10.32 -13.87 1.08
N ILE A 285 -10.13 -14.20 2.37
CA ILE A 285 -8.98 -14.94 2.89
C ILE A 285 -9.45 -16.35 3.28
N SER A 286 -9.43 -17.25 2.30
CA SER A 286 -9.74 -18.65 2.54
C SER A 286 -8.47 -19.45 2.84
N PHE A 287 -8.50 -20.21 3.93
CA PHE A 287 -7.51 -21.23 4.27
C PHE A 287 -8.07 -22.64 4.08
N GLY A 288 -9.19 -22.78 3.35
CA GLY A 288 -9.90 -24.05 3.18
C GLY A 288 -10.49 -24.58 4.49
N ASP A 289 -10.66 -25.90 4.57
CA ASP A 289 -11.20 -26.61 5.74
C ASP A 289 -10.14 -26.87 6.84
N MET A 290 -9.10 -26.03 6.89
CA MET A 290 -8.00 -26.19 7.83
C MET A 290 -8.47 -25.94 9.27
N ALA A 291 -8.22 -26.89 10.18
CA ALA A 291 -8.52 -26.70 11.61
C ALA A 291 -7.78 -25.45 12.13
N GLY A 292 -8.50 -24.55 12.81
CA GLY A 292 -7.91 -23.28 13.30
C GLY A 292 -7.81 -22.16 12.25
N ALA A 293 -8.34 -22.33 11.04
CA ALA A 293 -8.31 -21.32 9.98
C ALA A 293 -8.87 -19.97 10.41
N ASP A 294 -9.94 -19.96 11.21
CA ASP A 294 -10.56 -18.71 11.70
C ASP A 294 -9.66 -17.99 12.70
N GLU A 295 -9.04 -18.73 13.62
CA GLU A 295 -8.10 -18.14 14.56
C GLU A 295 -6.86 -17.56 13.85
N MET A 296 -6.31 -18.31 12.89
CA MET A 296 -5.19 -17.85 12.08
C MET A 296 -5.54 -16.58 11.30
N ARG A 297 -6.74 -16.53 10.68
CA ARG A 297 -7.24 -15.35 9.96
C ARG A 297 -7.34 -14.14 10.90
N ARG A 298 -7.95 -14.33 12.07
CA ARG A 298 -8.10 -13.27 13.08
C ARG A 298 -6.75 -12.73 13.54
N ASN A 299 -5.83 -13.62 13.90
CA ASN A 299 -4.52 -13.25 14.38
C ASN A 299 -3.72 -12.51 13.31
N TRP A 300 -3.78 -12.98 12.07
CA TRP A 300 -3.13 -12.30 10.96
C TRP A 300 -3.74 -10.92 10.68
N ILE A 301 -5.07 -10.78 10.52
CA ILE A 301 -5.72 -9.48 10.30
C ILE A 301 -5.33 -8.51 11.42
N LYS A 302 -5.35 -8.96 12.68
CA LYS A 302 -4.94 -8.13 13.82
C LYS A 302 -3.49 -7.66 13.71
N SER A 303 -2.58 -8.51 13.27
CA SER A 303 -1.15 -8.19 13.16
C SER A 303 -0.82 -7.21 12.03
N VAL A 304 -1.60 -7.17 10.96
CA VAL A 304 -1.30 -6.31 9.79
C VAL A 304 -1.96 -4.93 9.84
N ILE A 305 -3.02 -4.74 10.62
CA ILE A 305 -3.70 -3.43 10.74
C ILE A 305 -2.71 -2.28 11.01
N PRO A 306 -1.76 -2.39 11.97
CA PRO A 306 -0.83 -1.29 12.26
C PRO A 306 0.09 -0.91 11.10
N ALA A 307 0.28 -1.81 10.12
CA ALA A 307 1.12 -1.56 8.96
C ALA A 307 0.46 -0.65 7.91
N TYR A 308 -0.87 -0.51 7.95
CA TYR A 308 -1.59 0.34 6.99
C TYR A 308 -1.52 1.81 7.36
N SER A 309 -1.35 2.67 6.36
CA SER A 309 -1.37 4.13 6.51
C SER A 309 -2.74 4.61 7.02
N LYS A 310 -2.72 5.54 7.98
CA LYS A 310 -3.94 6.17 8.53
C LYS A 310 -4.39 7.40 7.73
N ASP A 311 -3.47 8.07 7.05
CA ASP A 311 -3.67 9.37 6.41
C ASP A 311 -3.16 9.43 4.97
N LEU A 312 -2.72 8.30 4.43
CA LEU A 312 -2.20 8.12 3.06
C LEU A 312 -0.99 8.98 2.70
N LYS A 313 -0.37 9.66 3.66
CA LYS A 313 0.76 10.55 3.38
C LYS A 313 1.95 9.79 2.84
N VAL A 314 2.54 10.32 1.79
CA VAL A 314 3.81 9.88 1.22
C VAL A 314 4.95 10.65 1.89
N LYS A 315 5.90 9.96 2.49
CA LYS A 315 7.13 10.58 2.97
C LYS A 315 8.07 10.80 1.79
N VAL A 316 8.26 12.07 1.40
CA VAL A 316 9.00 12.43 0.17
C VAL A 316 10.45 11.98 0.23
N SER A 317 11.09 12.13 1.40
CA SER A 317 12.47 11.65 1.59
C SER A 317 12.57 10.12 1.42
N ALA A 318 11.63 9.35 1.96
CA ALA A 318 11.60 7.90 1.78
C ALA A 318 11.33 7.50 0.31
N LEU A 319 10.49 8.25 -0.40
CA LEU A 319 10.28 8.02 -1.83
C LEU A 319 11.56 8.27 -2.63
N GLN A 320 12.36 9.30 -2.28
CA GLN A 320 13.64 9.54 -2.93
C GLN A 320 14.61 8.38 -2.67
N GLU A 321 14.69 7.87 -1.44
CA GLU A 321 15.51 6.70 -1.11
C GLU A 321 15.12 5.46 -1.95
N ILE A 322 13.81 5.27 -2.22
CA ILE A 322 13.36 4.19 -3.12
C ILE A 322 13.83 4.42 -4.56
N MET A 323 13.80 5.65 -5.05
CA MET A 323 14.31 5.96 -6.39
C MET A 323 15.83 5.74 -6.49
N ASP A 324 16.58 6.15 -5.47
CA ASP A 324 18.03 5.98 -5.40
C ASP A 324 18.40 4.49 -5.28
N PHE A 325 17.71 3.73 -4.42
CA PHE A 325 17.82 2.27 -4.34
C PHE A 325 17.51 1.61 -5.70
N SER A 326 16.49 2.09 -6.40
CA SER A 326 16.10 1.54 -7.71
C SER A 326 17.19 1.77 -8.76
N LEU A 327 17.84 2.93 -8.74
CA LEU A 327 18.96 3.25 -9.63
C LEU A 327 20.19 2.39 -9.30
N GLU A 328 20.55 2.30 -8.02
CA GLU A 328 21.70 1.50 -7.55
C GLU A 328 21.56 0.02 -7.91
N ASN A 329 20.35 -0.52 -7.83
CA ASN A 329 20.04 -1.93 -8.10
C ASN A 329 19.56 -2.19 -9.53
N LYS A 330 19.73 -1.21 -10.45
CA LYS A 330 19.38 -1.33 -11.87
C LYS A 330 17.92 -1.77 -12.10
N ILE A 331 17.02 -1.33 -11.21
CA ILE A 331 15.58 -1.41 -11.43
C ILE A 331 15.17 -0.33 -12.44
N ILE A 332 15.87 0.81 -12.37
CA ILE A 332 15.81 1.92 -13.33
C ILE A 332 17.22 2.21 -13.85
N ASP A 333 17.34 2.68 -15.11
CA ASP A 333 18.60 3.00 -15.75
C ASP A 333 18.93 4.50 -15.73
N VAL A 334 17.98 5.33 -15.30
CA VAL A 334 18.11 6.79 -15.24
C VAL A 334 17.70 7.29 -13.85
N LYS A 335 18.33 8.37 -13.39
CA LYS A 335 17.97 9.01 -12.13
C LYS A 335 16.55 9.58 -12.22
N VAL A 336 15.73 9.25 -11.24
CA VAL A 336 14.36 9.74 -11.08
C VAL A 336 14.24 10.47 -9.76
N GLU A 337 13.81 11.73 -9.80
CA GLU A 337 13.53 12.50 -8.60
C GLU A 337 12.13 12.15 -8.06
N ALA A 338 11.98 12.05 -6.72
CA ALA A 338 10.71 11.72 -6.07
C ALA A 338 9.54 12.58 -6.55
N LYS A 339 9.76 13.89 -6.74
CA LYS A 339 8.75 14.83 -7.24
C LYS A 339 8.26 14.55 -8.66
N ARG A 340 9.02 13.80 -9.47
CA ARG A 340 8.59 13.41 -10.82
C ARG A 340 7.57 12.28 -10.79
N VAL A 341 7.63 11.43 -9.78
CA VAL A 341 6.72 10.29 -9.60
C VAL A 341 5.58 10.58 -8.65
N LEU A 342 5.66 11.65 -7.86
CA LEU A 342 4.63 12.05 -6.89
C LEU A 342 3.71 13.10 -7.49
N TRP A 343 2.41 12.92 -7.38
CA TRP A 343 1.46 13.98 -7.70
C TRP A 343 1.59 15.13 -6.69
N ASP A 344 1.71 16.36 -7.16
CA ASP A 344 1.95 17.55 -6.34
C ASP A 344 0.88 17.82 -5.27
N LYS A 345 -0.37 17.39 -5.54
CA LYS A 345 -1.52 17.48 -4.61
C LYS A 345 -1.74 16.23 -3.76
N ALA A 346 -0.89 15.21 -3.87
CA ALA A 346 -0.98 14.04 -3.02
C ALA A 346 -0.72 14.41 -1.55
N PRO A 347 -1.37 13.74 -0.57
CA PRO A 347 -0.99 13.87 0.83
C PRO A 347 0.49 13.51 1.02
N GLN A 348 1.30 14.40 1.61
CA GLN A 348 2.74 14.19 1.72
C GLN A 348 3.34 14.81 3.00
N THR A 349 4.49 14.30 3.38
CA THR A 349 5.38 14.84 4.42
C THR A 349 6.80 14.94 3.87
N PRO A 350 7.64 15.81 4.44
CA PRO A 350 9.05 15.95 4.04
C PRO A 350 9.84 14.63 4.03
#